data_cf61041fc21bef797c0dd08bf37700cf
#
_entry.id   cf61041fc21bef797c0dd08bf37700cf
#
_cell.length_a   1.000
_cell.length_b   1.000
_cell.length_c   1.000
_cell.angle_alpha   90.00
_cell.angle_beta   90.00
_cell.angle_gamma   90.00
#
_symmetry.space_group_name_H-M   'P 1'
#
loop_
_entity.id
_entity.type
_entity.pdbx_description
1 polymer ?
#
loop_
_entity_poly.entity_id
_entity_poly.type
_entity_poly.pdbx_seq_one_letter_code
_entity_poly.pdbx_strand_id
1 'polypeptide(L)'
;MTETRLLRIGEFSTLTRLSARMLRYYDANGVLIPAATDDVTGHRFYAASQVREATLIRQLRDVGFSVSAIAALLPLRENPEALGRALAVQRDQLIADAEAARRRIAEIDRLISQTNRRAIMAEITVTTHPAQRVVALRTTIDTYADEHKAWIAAMEAIRAQGIPLASGLCGATFHDLEYREADIDIEVWEPVGPDAVAAEPLTIRELPEQKVAVATFRGGYDQFGPVNEQLAEYITSSGLEFAGPMYNRYIVGPADTQNTDEYVTEVCVPVA
;
A
#
# COMPACT_ATOMS: atom_id res chain seq x y z
N MET A 1 11.58 -36.09 55.64
CA MET A 1 11.74 -34.85 54.85
C MET A 1 12.80 -35.17 53.81
N THR A 2 12.37 -35.34 52.53
CA THR A 2 13.30 -35.65 51.44
C THR A 2 14.03 -34.34 51.07
N GLU A 3 15.35 -34.31 51.31
CA GLU A 3 16.17 -33.18 50.88
C GLU A 3 15.99 -32.98 49.35
N THR A 4 15.36 -31.85 48.97
CA THR A 4 15.14 -31.53 47.58
C THR A 4 16.50 -31.21 46.95
N ARG A 5 17.07 -32.15 46.19
CA ARG A 5 18.33 -31.99 45.48
C ARG A 5 18.25 -30.77 44.55
N LEU A 6 19.12 -29.78 44.75
CA LEU A 6 19.31 -28.65 43.86
C LEU A 6 20.16 -29.03 42.65
N LEU A 7 19.79 -28.49 41.49
CA LEU A 7 20.50 -28.67 40.22
C LEU A 7 21.54 -27.57 40.07
N ARG A 8 22.74 -27.95 39.65
CA ARG A 8 23.75 -26.97 39.24
C ARG A 8 23.33 -26.27 37.96
N ILE A 9 23.79 -25.05 37.75
CA ILE A 9 23.44 -24.24 36.56
C ILE A 9 23.64 -25.00 35.22
N GLY A 10 24.64 -25.87 35.10
CA GLY A 10 24.84 -26.71 33.90
C GLY A 10 23.75 -27.76 33.71
N GLU A 11 23.39 -28.48 34.79
CA GLU A 11 22.30 -29.48 34.77
C GLU A 11 20.96 -28.81 34.45
N PHE A 12 20.69 -27.67 35.08
CA PHE A 12 19.46 -26.88 34.84
C PHE A 12 19.41 -26.31 33.43
N SER A 13 20.55 -25.84 32.90
CA SER A 13 20.69 -25.38 31.50
C SER A 13 20.27 -26.46 30.51
N THR A 14 20.77 -27.68 30.71
CA THR A 14 20.43 -28.83 29.84
C THR A 14 18.97 -29.17 29.86
N LEU A 15 18.32 -29.16 31.03
CA LEU A 15 16.90 -29.49 31.18
C LEU A 15 15.98 -28.42 30.61
N THR A 16 16.35 -27.13 30.76
CA THR A 16 15.52 -26.00 30.33
C THR A 16 15.80 -25.50 28.92
N ARG A 17 16.92 -25.94 28.31
CA ARG A 17 17.46 -25.43 27.05
C ARG A 17 17.73 -23.93 27.08
N LEU A 18 18.07 -23.40 28.25
CA LEU A 18 18.57 -22.05 28.45
C LEU A 18 20.06 -22.12 28.72
N SER A 19 20.87 -21.37 28.00
CA SER A 19 22.33 -21.37 28.24
C SER A 19 22.62 -20.80 29.62
N ALA A 20 23.76 -21.28 30.23
CA ALA A 20 24.22 -20.78 31.53
C ALA A 20 24.42 -19.24 31.53
N ARG A 21 24.77 -18.65 30.36
CA ARG A 21 24.84 -17.20 30.19
C ARG A 21 23.45 -16.54 30.32
N MET A 22 22.44 -17.12 29.68
CA MET A 22 21.06 -16.61 29.79
C MET A 22 20.50 -16.75 31.19
N LEU A 23 20.77 -17.86 31.88
CA LEU A 23 20.35 -18.06 33.27
C LEU A 23 20.97 -17.01 34.21
N ARG A 24 22.26 -16.68 34.03
CA ARG A 24 22.89 -15.58 34.78
C ARG A 24 22.28 -14.22 34.44
N TYR A 25 21.93 -14.00 33.21
CA TYR A 25 21.28 -12.77 32.76
C TYR A 25 19.89 -12.62 33.36
N TYR A 26 19.09 -13.69 33.40
CA TYR A 26 17.76 -13.68 34.02
C TYR A 26 17.84 -13.50 35.54
N ASP A 27 18.83 -14.08 36.22
CA ASP A 27 19.11 -13.85 37.64
C ASP A 27 19.43 -12.36 37.89
N ALA A 28 20.36 -11.79 37.13
CA ALA A 28 20.77 -10.40 37.26
C ALA A 28 19.61 -9.40 37.00
N ASN A 29 18.61 -9.80 36.23
CA ASN A 29 17.42 -8.97 35.95
C ASN A 29 16.19 -9.38 36.80
N GLY A 30 16.34 -10.24 37.80
CA GLY A 30 15.24 -10.65 38.68
C GLY A 30 14.15 -11.47 38.01
N VAL A 31 14.40 -12.04 36.82
CA VAL A 31 13.42 -12.83 36.04
C VAL A 31 13.40 -14.29 36.49
N LEU A 32 14.55 -14.88 36.74
CA LEU A 32 14.67 -16.25 37.25
C LEU A 32 15.80 -16.31 38.28
N ILE A 33 15.45 -16.15 39.55
CA ILE A 33 16.36 -16.15 40.67
C ILE A 33 16.71 -17.59 41.03
N PRO A 34 18.00 -17.98 41.18
CA PRO A 34 18.36 -19.32 41.62
C PRO A 34 17.83 -19.59 43.04
N ALA A 35 17.47 -20.86 43.35
CA ALA A 35 17.03 -21.28 44.64
C ALA A 35 18.11 -21.10 45.73
N ALA A 36 19.39 -21.18 45.33
CA ALA A 36 20.53 -20.88 46.19
C ALA A 36 21.72 -20.41 45.34
N THR A 37 22.56 -19.57 45.96
CA THR A 37 23.83 -19.17 45.40
C THR A 37 24.89 -19.43 46.51
N ASP A 38 25.99 -20.05 46.15
CA ASP A 38 27.13 -20.29 47.06
C ASP A 38 27.89 -18.97 47.23
N ASP A 39 27.94 -18.46 48.43
CA ASP A 39 28.51 -17.14 48.73
C ASP A 39 30.04 -17.09 48.56
N VAL A 40 30.71 -18.26 48.57
CA VAL A 40 32.17 -18.33 48.40
C VAL A 40 32.58 -18.47 46.94
N THR A 41 31.86 -19.34 46.20
CA THR A 41 32.22 -19.69 44.81
C THR A 41 31.38 -18.98 43.78
N GLY A 42 30.24 -18.35 44.20
CA GLY A 42 29.27 -17.74 43.29
C GLY A 42 28.48 -18.73 42.43
N HIS A 43 28.56 -20.04 42.74
CA HIS A 43 27.84 -21.05 42.00
C HIS A 43 26.32 -20.96 42.29
N ARG A 44 25.52 -21.04 41.19
CA ARG A 44 24.08 -20.98 41.23
C ARG A 44 23.47 -22.36 41.17
N PHE A 45 22.46 -22.55 42.04
CA PHE A 45 21.72 -23.78 42.14
C PHE A 45 20.23 -23.50 41.95
N TYR A 46 19.54 -24.35 41.24
CA TYR A 46 18.11 -24.22 40.90
C TYR A 46 17.35 -25.42 41.42
N ALA A 47 16.13 -25.16 41.87
CA ALA A 47 15.20 -26.24 42.25
C ALA A 47 14.56 -26.87 41.00
N ALA A 48 14.25 -28.16 41.08
CA ALA A 48 13.55 -28.85 40.00
C ALA A 48 12.18 -28.20 39.65
N SER A 49 11.51 -27.61 40.63
CA SER A 49 10.26 -26.86 40.43
C SER A 49 10.41 -25.63 39.53
N GLN A 50 11.60 -25.06 39.47
CA GLN A 50 11.87 -23.88 38.62
C GLN A 50 12.00 -24.23 37.10
N VAL A 51 12.05 -25.52 36.75
CA VAL A 51 12.09 -25.95 35.35
C VAL A 51 10.86 -25.48 34.55
N ARG A 52 9.68 -25.54 35.19
CA ARG A 52 8.44 -25.06 34.57
C ARG A 52 8.48 -23.56 34.29
N GLU A 53 8.96 -22.77 35.25
CA GLU A 53 9.10 -21.32 35.11
C GLU A 53 10.13 -20.96 34.02
N ALA A 54 11.29 -21.61 34.06
CA ALA A 54 12.32 -21.44 33.01
C ALA A 54 11.83 -21.81 31.61
N THR A 55 10.98 -22.85 31.51
CA THR A 55 10.36 -23.23 30.23
C THR A 55 9.40 -22.16 29.73
N LEU A 56 8.56 -21.58 30.60
CA LEU A 56 7.69 -20.48 30.24
C LEU A 56 8.47 -19.24 29.80
N ILE A 57 9.54 -18.87 30.53
CA ILE A 57 10.44 -17.77 30.16
C ILE A 57 11.00 -17.97 28.76
N ARG A 58 11.48 -19.18 28.44
CA ARG A 58 11.98 -19.50 27.10
C ARG A 58 10.91 -19.36 26.05
N GLN A 59 9.71 -19.90 26.28
CA GLN A 59 8.60 -19.78 25.32
C GLN A 59 8.20 -18.32 25.06
N LEU A 60 8.07 -17.49 26.09
CA LEU A 60 7.77 -16.08 25.97
C LEU A 60 8.85 -15.32 25.17
N ARG A 61 10.13 -15.61 25.44
CA ARG A 61 11.24 -15.04 24.67
C ARG A 61 11.19 -15.45 23.19
N ASP A 62 10.93 -16.72 22.91
CA ASP A 62 10.94 -17.27 21.55
C ASP A 62 9.81 -16.68 20.69
N VAL A 63 8.72 -16.16 21.30
CA VAL A 63 7.66 -15.40 20.62
C VAL A 63 7.86 -13.87 20.68
N GLY A 64 9.04 -13.40 21.09
CA GLY A 64 9.45 -12.01 20.96
C GLY A 64 9.20 -11.10 22.15
N PHE A 65 8.81 -11.62 23.32
CA PHE A 65 8.73 -10.78 24.50
C PHE A 65 10.12 -10.33 24.99
N SER A 66 10.23 -9.05 25.35
CA SER A 66 11.42 -8.51 25.99
C SER A 66 11.57 -9.06 27.41
N VAL A 67 12.79 -9.00 27.97
CA VAL A 67 13.07 -9.50 29.33
C VAL A 67 12.24 -8.77 30.38
N SER A 68 12.04 -7.46 30.22
CA SER A 68 11.17 -6.66 31.09
C SER A 68 9.69 -7.06 30.99
N ALA A 69 9.21 -7.36 29.76
CA ALA A 69 7.85 -7.86 29.56
C ALA A 69 7.66 -9.26 30.18
N ILE A 70 8.65 -10.15 30.04
CA ILE A 70 8.64 -11.48 30.67
C ILE A 70 8.59 -11.33 32.20
N ALA A 71 9.40 -10.45 32.79
CA ALA A 71 9.36 -10.19 34.24
C ALA A 71 7.98 -9.74 34.71
N ALA A 72 7.29 -8.90 33.94
CA ALA A 72 5.94 -8.43 34.24
C ALA A 72 4.86 -9.52 34.04
N LEU A 73 5.07 -10.49 33.16
CA LEU A 73 4.13 -11.57 32.85
C LEU A 73 4.25 -12.77 33.78
N LEU A 74 5.42 -13.04 34.38
CA LEU A 74 5.66 -14.19 35.24
C LEU A 74 4.72 -14.26 36.44
N PRO A 75 4.36 -13.15 37.14
CA PRO A 75 3.36 -13.17 38.20
C PRO A 75 1.96 -13.61 37.73
N LEU A 76 1.67 -13.42 36.43
CA LEU A 76 0.39 -13.77 35.81
C LEU A 76 0.29 -15.26 35.41
N ARG A 77 1.35 -16.06 35.61
CA ARG A 77 1.35 -17.49 35.26
C ARG A 77 0.26 -18.31 35.94
N GLU A 78 -0.17 -17.87 37.13
CA GLU A 78 -1.27 -18.45 37.88
C GLU A 78 -2.65 -17.94 37.41
N ASN A 79 -2.70 -16.98 36.49
CA ASN A 79 -3.91 -16.43 35.90
C ASN A 79 -3.92 -16.63 34.38
N PRO A 80 -4.47 -17.77 33.90
CA PRO A 80 -4.48 -18.11 32.48
C PRO A 80 -5.15 -17.06 31.57
N GLU A 81 -6.18 -16.37 32.09
CA GLU A 81 -6.90 -15.35 31.33
C GLU A 81 -6.02 -14.10 31.09
N ALA A 82 -5.31 -13.63 32.14
CA ALA A 82 -4.43 -12.48 32.05
C ALA A 82 -3.24 -12.76 31.10
N LEU A 83 -2.63 -13.94 31.25
CA LEU A 83 -1.56 -14.39 30.37
C LEU A 83 -2.06 -14.54 28.94
N GLY A 84 -3.25 -15.14 28.74
CA GLY A 84 -3.88 -15.28 27.43
C GLY A 84 -4.14 -13.94 26.73
N ARG A 85 -4.62 -12.93 27.45
CA ARG A 85 -4.79 -11.55 26.91
C ARG A 85 -3.45 -10.95 26.46
N ALA A 86 -2.40 -11.07 27.26
CA ALA A 86 -1.08 -10.54 26.90
C ALA A 86 -0.51 -11.24 25.64
N LEU A 87 -0.67 -12.56 25.55
CA LEU A 87 -0.27 -13.33 24.34
C LEU A 87 -1.09 -12.93 23.11
N ALA A 88 -2.39 -12.64 23.27
CA ALA A 88 -3.24 -12.18 22.17
C ALA A 88 -2.77 -10.82 21.62
N VAL A 89 -2.45 -9.86 22.50
CA VAL A 89 -1.90 -8.55 22.08
C VAL A 89 -0.60 -8.73 21.31
N GLN A 90 0.32 -9.56 21.76
CA GLN A 90 1.58 -9.83 21.07
C GLN A 90 1.35 -10.46 19.70
N ARG A 91 0.42 -11.43 19.61
CA ARG A 91 0.04 -12.06 18.35
C ARG A 91 -0.50 -11.04 17.37
N ASP A 92 -1.41 -10.16 17.82
CA ASP A 92 -2.04 -9.16 16.96
C ASP A 92 -1.01 -8.13 16.45
N GLN A 93 -0.03 -7.77 17.30
CA GLN A 93 1.10 -6.93 16.89
C GLN A 93 1.95 -7.62 15.82
N LEU A 94 2.28 -8.90 15.99
CA LEU A 94 3.06 -9.66 14.99
C LEU A 94 2.31 -9.78 13.66
N ILE A 95 0.99 -9.92 13.68
CA ILE A 95 0.16 -9.93 12.46
C ILE A 95 0.26 -8.58 11.75
N ALA A 96 0.09 -7.47 12.50
CA ALA A 96 0.20 -6.13 11.93
C ALA A 96 1.59 -5.85 11.33
N ASP A 97 2.66 -6.28 12.02
CA ASP A 97 4.05 -6.14 11.54
C ASP A 97 4.28 -6.96 10.26
N ALA A 98 3.73 -8.17 10.19
CA ALA A 98 3.82 -9.03 9.01
C ALA A 98 3.08 -8.41 7.80
N GLU A 99 1.91 -7.83 8.01
CA GLU A 99 1.16 -7.13 6.97
C GLU A 99 1.90 -5.87 6.50
N ALA A 100 2.48 -5.10 7.42
CA ALA A 100 3.31 -3.95 7.07
C ALA A 100 4.55 -4.36 6.26
N ALA A 101 5.20 -5.48 6.61
CA ALA A 101 6.31 -6.02 5.85
C ALA A 101 5.89 -6.46 4.44
N ARG A 102 4.74 -7.11 4.28
CA ARG A 102 4.21 -7.49 2.97
C ARG A 102 3.94 -6.28 2.07
N ARG A 103 3.35 -5.20 2.62
CA ARG A 103 3.15 -3.96 1.87
C ARG A 103 4.46 -3.35 1.39
N ARG A 104 5.52 -3.33 2.25
CA ARG A 104 6.85 -2.83 1.87
C ARG A 104 7.49 -3.68 0.76
N ILE A 105 7.35 -5.00 0.82
CA ILE A 105 7.85 -5.90 -0.23
C ILE A 105 7.15 -5.60 -1.57
N ALA A 106 5.82 -5.49 -1.58
CA ALA A 106 5.08 -5.17 -2.79
C ALA A 106 5.51 -3.81 -3.39
N GLU A 107 5.82 -2.82 -2.56
CA GLU A 107 6.34 -1.53 -3.03
C GLU A 107 7.75 -1.64 -3.61
N ILE A 108 8.63 -2.42 -2.98
CA ILE A 108 9.97 -2.70 -3.52
C ILE A 108 9.88 -3.42 -4.87
N ASP A 109 8.99 -4.40 -5.00
CA ASP A 109 8.78 -5.14 -6.26
C ASP A 109 8.28 -4.20 -7.36
N ARG A 110 7.43 -3.24 -7.03
CA ARG A 110 7.00 -2.18 -7.94
C ARG A 110 8.18 -1.32 -8.39
N LEU A 111 9.01 -0.84 -7.47
CA LEU A 111 10.21 -0.05 -7.78
C LEU A 111 11.22 -0.83 -8.64
N ILE A 112 11.44 -2.11 -8.37
CA ILE A 112 12.29 -2.99 -9.19
C ILE A 112 11.71 -3.10 -10.61
N SER A 113 10.39 -3.28 -10.73
CA SER A 113 9.72 -3.36 -12.03
C SER A 113 9.84 -2.05 -12.82
N GLN A 114 9.72 -0.90 -12.16
CA GLN A 114 9.94 0.41 -12.78
C GLN A 114 11.38 0.61 -13.22
N THR A 115 12.36 0.17 -12.43
CA THR A 115 13.79 0.30 -12.76
C THR A 115 14.20 -0.62 -13.93
N ASN A 116 13.62 -1.80 -14.02
CA ASN A 116 13.89 -2.79 -15.06
C ASN A 116 13.13 -2.54 -16.36
N ARG A 117 12.09 -1.71 -16.36
CA ARG A 117 11.44 -1.29 -17.60
C ARG A 117 12.39 -0.37 -18.35
N ARG A 118 12.94 -0.85 -19.45
CA ARG A 118 13.57 -0.01 -20.50
C ARG A 118 12.68 1.22 -20.66
N ALA A 119 13.27 2.41 -20.64
CA ALA A 119 12.57 3.68 -20.83
C ALA A 119 11.52 3.51 -21.93
N ILE A 120 10.25 3.51 -21.54
CA ILE A 120 9.15 3.45 -22.49
C ILE A 120 9.22 4.77 -23.22
N MET A 121 9.54 4.71 -24.51
CA MET A 121 9.54 5.89 -25.37
C MET A 121 8.10 6.17 -25.73
N ALA A 122 7.46 7.09 -25.02
CA ALA A 122 6.19 7.66 -25.46
C ALA A 122 6.42 8.45 -26.76
N GLU A 123 5.54 8.26 -27.73
CA GLU A 123 5.52 9.11 -28.92
C GLU A 123 4.90 10.45 -28.53
N ILE A 124 5.72 11.52 -28.49
CA ILE A 124 5.24 12.85 -28.12
C ILE A 124 5.09 13.71 -29.35
N THR A 125 3.90 14.26 -29.56
CA THR A 125 3.58 15.15 -30.68
C THR A 125 2.79 16.36 -30.15
N VAL A 126 2.85 17.47 -30.92
CA VAL A 126 1.95 18.62 -30.74
C VAL A 126 0.93 18.62 -31.86
N THR A 127 -0.33 18.56 -31.48
CA THR A 127 -1.45 18.51 -32.44
C THR A 127 -2.61 19.40 -31.98
N THR A 128 -3.60 19.54 -32.83
CA THR A 128 -4.86 20.21 -32.47
C THR A 128 -5.95 19.17 -32.32
N HIS A 129 -6.53 19.09 -31.11
CA HIS A 129 -7.74 18.31 -30.91
C HIS A 129 -8.95 19.15 -31.28
N PRO A 130 -9.84 18.64 -32.15
CA PRO A 130 -11.02 19.37 -32.58
C PRO A 130 -12.02 19.55 -31.43
N ALA A 131 -12.90 20.50 -31.56
CA ALA A 131 -14.03 20.65 -30.65
C ALA A 131 -14.89 19.37 -30.64
N GLN A 132 -15.32 18.96 -29.48
CA GLN A 132 -16.08 17.72 -29.28
C GLN A 132 -17.21 17.91 -28.30
N ARG A 133 -18.42 17.45 -28.68
CA ARG A 133 -19.58 17.43 -27.80
C ARG A 133 -19.59 16.13 -27.01
N VAL A 134 -19.66 16.23 -25.69
CA VAL A 134 -19.57 15.09 -24.78
C VAL A 134 -20.66 15.12 -23.72
N VAL A 135 -21.02 13.95 -23.21
CA VAL A 135 -21.71 13.79 -21.94
C VAL A 135 -20.66 13.52 -20.87
N ALA A 136 -20.70 14.22 -19.76
CA ALA A 136 -19.68 14.18 -18.73
C ALA A 136 -20.27 13.98 -17.34
N LEU A 137 -19.55 13.28 -16.49
CA LEU A 137 -19.75 13.20 -15.05
C LEU A 137 -18.53 13.80 -14.36
N ARG A 138 -18.71 14.91 -13.63
CA ARG A 138 -17.69 15.47 -12.75
C ARG A 138 -17.94 15.01 -11.32
N THR A 139 -16.92 14.48 -10.67
CA THR A 139 -16.99 13.95 -9.31
C THR A 139 -15.64 14.05 -8.62
N THR A 140 -15.62 13.75 -7.32
CA THR A 140 -14.37 13.63 -6.55
C THR A 140 -14.08 12.16 -6.30
N ILE A 141 -12.81 11.76 -6.47
CA ILE A 141 -12.33 10.42 -6.17
C ILE A 141 -11.24 10.47 -5.08
N ASP A 142 -11.11 9.40 -4.31
CA ASP A 142 -10.16 9.35 -3.19
C ASP A 142 -8.71 9.39 -3.66
N THR A 143 -8.39 8.63 -4.71
CA THR A 143 -7.04 8.54 -5.32
C THR A 143 -7.14 8.39 -6.83
N TYR A 144 -6.06 8.66 -7.58
CA TYR A 144 -6.01 8.44 -9.02
C TYR A 144 -6.29 6.98 -9.43
N ALA A 145 -5.98 6.01 -8.59
CA ALA A 145 -6.32 4.60 -8.82
C ALA A 145 -7.82 4.31 -8.79
N ASP A 146 -8.62 5.23 -8.22
CA ASP A 146 -10.06 5.14 -8.08
C ASP A 146 -10.83 5.72 -9.30
N GLU A 147 -10.14 6.16 -10.35
CA GLU A 147 -10.76 6.68 -11.58
C GLU A 147 -11.83 5.74 -12.14
N HIS A 148 -11.62 4.43 -12.04
CA HIS A 148 -12.59 3.42 -12.47
C HIS A 148 -13.97 3.58 -11.82
N LYS A 149 -14.05 4.10 -10.58
CA LYS A 149 -15.33 4.36 -9.89
C LYS A 149 -16.11 5.47 -10.58
N ALA A 150 -15.44 6.53 -11.05
CA ALA A 150 -16.06 7.61 -11.80
C ALA A 150 -16.60 7.09 -13.13
N TRP A 151 -15.85 6.25 -13.84
CA TRP A 151 -16.30 5.60 -15.07
C TRP A 151 -17.52 4.71 -14.87
N ILE A 152 -17.55 3.87 -13.84
CA ILE A 152 -18.70 3.02 -13.51
C ILE A 152 -19.93 3.90 -13.28
N ALA A 153 -19.82 4.93 -12.44
CA ALA A 153 -20.94 5.83 -12.13
C ALA A 153 -21.44 6.58 -13.39
N ALA A 154 -20.53 7.06 -14.25
CA ALA A 154 -20.88 7.74 -15.49
C ALA A 154 -21.64 6.80 -16.45
N MET A 155 -21.12 5.59 -16.68
CA MET A 155 -21.72 4.62 -17.59
C MET A 155 -23.08 4.10 -17.08
N GLU A 156 -23.26 3.95 -15.77
CA GLU A 156 -24.56 3.63 -15.17
C GLU A 156 -25.58 4.75 -15.40
N ALA A 157 -25.19 6.01 -15.17
CA ALA A 157 -26.06 7.17 -15.38
C ALA A 157 -26.41 7.39 -16.85
N ILE A 158 -25.42 7.24 -17.77
CA ILE A 158 -25.64 7.31 -19.23
C ILE A 158 -26.65 6.25 -19.67
N ARG A 159 -26.47 5.00 -19.20
CA ARG A 159 -27.39 3.91 -19.52
C ARG A 159 -28.79 4.14 -18.95
N ALA A 160 -28.88 4.62 -17.71
CA ALA A 160 -30.16 4.89 -17.05
C ALA A 160 -30.96 5.98 -17.77
N GLN A 161 -30.29 6.98 -18.33
CA GLN A 161 -30.90 8.05 -19.11
C GLN A 161 -31.09 7.71 -20.60
N GLY A 162 -30.58 6.56 -21.05
CA GLY A 162 -30.70 6.12 -22.44
C GLY A 162 -29.99 7.05 -23.44
N ILE A 163 -28.90 7.69 -23.04
CA ILE A 163 -28.15 8.63 -23.89
C ILE A 163 -27.33 7.84 -24.92
N PRO A 164 -27.54 8.07 -26.24
CA PRO A 164 -26.80 7.41 -27.28
C PRO A 164 -25.39 7.99 -27.37
N LEU A 165 -24.37 7.14 -27.25
CA LEU A 165 -22.98 7.54 -27.47
C LEU A 165 -22.68 7.65 -28.97
N ALA A 166 -21.82 8.59 -29.32
CA ALA A 166 -21.32 8.77 -30.70
C ALA A 166 -19.95 8.13 -30.87
N SER A 167 -19.51 7.98 -32.11
CA SER A 167 -18.14 7.58 -32.40
C SER A 167 -17.16 8.68 -32.00
N GLY A 168 -16.09 8.31 -31.31
CA GLY A 168 -15.05 9.25 -30.87
C GLY A 168 -14.25 8.64 -29.73
N LEU A 169 -13.31 9.41 -29.21
CA LEU A 169 -12.52 8.99 -28.07
C LEU A 169 -13.12 9.54 -26.78
N CYS A 170 -13.22 8.69 -25.80
CA CYS A 170 -13.58 9.06 -24.43
C CYS A 170 -12.34 9.52 -23.63
N GLY A 171 -12.57 10.14 -22.49
CA GLY A 171 -11.43 10.59 -21.68
C GLY A 171 -11.81 11.05 -20.28
N ALA A 172 -10.77 11.41 -19.53
CA ALA A 172 -10.88 11.91 -18.18
C ALA A 172 -10.05 13.21 -18.04
N THR A 173 -10.67 14.27 -17.57
CA THR A 173 -10.05 15.58 -17.32
C THR A 173 -9.84 15.73 -15.80
N PHE A 174 -8.64 16.14 -15.40
CA PHE A 174 -8.27 16.43 -14.02
C PHE A 174 -8.30 17.95 -13.82
N HIS A 175 -9.22 18.43 -12.98
CA HIS A 175 -9.49 19.86 -12.83
C HIS A 175 -8.65 20.55 -11.76
N ASP A 176 -7.94 19.77 -10.93
CA ASP A 176 -7.04 20.32 -9.92
C ASP A 176 -5.85 21.04 -10.60
N LEU A 177 -5.51 22.23 -10.09
CA LEU A 177 -4.38 23.03 -10.60
C LEU A 177 -3.02 22.56 -10.08
N GLU A 178 -3.02 21.64 -9.11
CA GLU A 178 -1.84 21.05 -8.50
C GLU A 178 -2.10 19.58 -8.17
N TYR A 179 -1.03 18.80 -7.99
CA TYR A 179 -1.17 17.40 -7.58
C TYR A 179 -1.83 17.29 -6.21
N ARG A 180 -2.85 16.44 -6.10
CA ARG A 180 -3.54 16.14 -4.84
C ARG A 180 -3.31 14.69 -4.46
N GLU A 181 -3.07 14.46 -3.16
CA GLU A 181 -2.94 13.10 -2.62
C GLU A 181 -4.29 12.44 -2.37
N ALA A 182 -5.35 13.25 -2.23
CA ALA A 182 -6.72 12.81 -1.98
C ALA A 182 -7.73 13.85 -2.50
N ASP A 183 -8.99 13.47 -2.60
CA ASP A 183 -10.11 14.32 -3.03
C ASP A 183 -9.87 14.95 -4.41
N ILE A 184 -9.49 14.13 -5.38
CA ILE A 184 -9.15 14.55 -6.74
C ILE A 184 -10.41 14.90 -7.53
N ASP A 185 -10.46 16.10 -8.12
CA ASP A 185 -11.55 16.60 -8.94
C ASP A 185 -11.40 16.10 -10.39
N ILE A 186 -12.19 15.10 -10.75
CA ILE A 186 -12.14 14.42 -12.05
C ILE A 186 -13.47 14.60 -12.80
N GLU A 187 -13.38 14.73 -14.13
CA GLU A 187 -14.50 14.70 -15.05
C GLU A 187 -14.27 13.65 -16.12
N VAL A 188 -15.01 12.56 -16.08
CA VAL A 188 -14.99 11.54 -17.13
C VAL A 188 -16.06 11.85 -18.17
N TRP A 189 -15.76 11.62 -19.45
CA TRP A 189 -16.63 12.04 -20.54
C TRP A 189 -16.60 11.07 -21.72
N GLU A 190 -17.77 10.99 -22.37
CA GLU A 190 -18.03 10.20 -23.57
C GLU A 190 -18.58 11.06 -24.69
N PRO A 191 -18.22 10.81 -25.98
CA PRO A 191 -18.76 11.55 -27.11
C PRO A 191 -20.23 11.31 -27.32
N VAL A 192 -20.97 12.38 -27.65
CA VAL A 192 -22.41 12.30 -27.97
C VAL A 192 -22.76 13.10 -29.21
N GLY A 193 -23.92 12.77 -29.81
CA GLY A 193 -24.47 13.49 -30.94
C GLY A 193 -24.95 14.88 -30.59
N PRO A 194 -25.24 15.74 -31.61
CA PRO A 194 -25.66 17.12 -31.41
C PRO A 194 -26.97 17.28 -30.63
N ASP A 195 -27.85 16.30 -30.74
CA ASP A 195 -29.20 16.34 -30.13
C ASP A 195 -29.23 15.69 -28.73
N ALA A 196 -28.10 15.22 -28.23
CA ALA A 196 -28.03 14.58 -26.92
C ALA A 196 -28.36 15.58 -25.81
N VAL A 197 -29.16 15.13 -24.87
CA VAL A 197 -29.55 15.85 -23.64
C VAL A 197 -29.22 14.97 -22.44
N ALA A 198 -28.84 15.60 -21.33
CA ALA A 198 -28.59 14.91 -20.09
C ALA A 198 -29.24 15.62 -18.92
N ALA A 199 -29.55 14.85 -17.87
CA ALA A 199 -30.03 15.36 -16.57
C ALA A 199 -28.96 14.97 -15.50
N GLU A 200 -29.03 15.66 -14.36
CA GLU A 200 -28.12 15.31 -13.23
C GLU A 200 -28.12 13.80 -12.93
N PRO A 201 -26.97 13.25 -12.61
CA PRO A 201 -25.67 13.90 -12.33
C PRO A 201 -24.82 14.19 -13.59
N LEU A 202 -25.32 13.89 -14.78
CA LEU A 202 -24.61 14.10 -16.04
C LEU A 202 -24.83 15.51 -16.59
N THR A 203 -23.84 16.02 -17.32
CA THR A 203 -23.90 17.30 -18.05
C THR A 203 -23.47 17.13 -19.49
N ILE A 204 -24.08 17.92 -20.40
CA ILE A 204 -23.56 18.02 -21.77
C ILE A 204 -22.53 19.14 -21.82
N ARG A 205 -21.35 18.84 -22.36
CA ARG A 205 -20.24 19.79 -22.50
C ARG A 205 -19.79 19.91 -23.96
N GLU A 206 -19.36 21.09 -24.31
CA GLU A 206 -18.61 21.35 -25.55
C GLU A 206 -17.14 21.50 -25.15
N LEU A 207 -16.33 20.46 -25.41
CA LEU A 207 -14.87 20.58 -25.29
C LEU A 207 -14.38 21.45 -26.45
N PRO A 208 -13.61 22.52 -26.20
CA PRO A 208 -13.17 23.42 -27.26
C PRO A 208 -12.11 22.76 -28.13
N GLU A 209 -11.96 23.29 -29.37
CA GLU A 209 -10.74 23.03 -30.13
C GLU A 209 -9.55 23.59 -29.36
N GLN A 210 -8.48 22.79 -29.22
CA GLN A 210 -7.30 23.20 -28.48
C GLN A 210 -6.03 22.55 -29.01
N LYS A 211 -4.93 23.29 -28.96
CA LYS A 211 -3.60 22.78 -29.23
C LYS A 211 -3.10 22.01 -28.02
N VAL A 212 -2.59 20.82 -28.21
CA VAL A 212 -2.18 19.92 -27.15
C VAL A 212 -0.83 19.27 -27.43
N ALA A 213 -0.01 19.14 -26.42
CA ALA A 213 1.09 18.19 -26.38
C ALA A 213 0.54 16.84 -25.94
N VAL A 214 0.71 15.83 -26.78
CA VAL A 214 0.16 14.49 -26.59
C VAL A 214 1.29 13.51 -26.47
N ALA A 215 1.31 12.74 -25.39
CA ALA A 215 2.18 11.58 -25.23
C ALA A 215 1.34 10.30 -25.37
N THR A 216 1.57 9.55 -26.45
CA THR A 216 0.90 8.28 -26.70
C THR A 216 1.78 7.14 -26.21
N PHE A 217 1.21 6.24 -25.41
CA PHE A 217 1.91 5.05 -24.94
C PHE A 217 1.02 3.82 -25.00
N ARG A 218 1.66 2.65 -25.01
CA ARG A 218 1.01 1.35 -25.00
C ARG A 218 1.38 0.59 -23.73
N GLY A 219 0.38 -0.04 -23.09
CA GLY A 219 0.53 -0.85 -21.88
C GLY A 219 -0.28 -0.32 -20.69
N GLY A 220 -0.03 -0.88 -19.52
CA GLY A 220 -0.81 -0.59 -18.31
C GLY A 220 -0.63 0.85 -17.79
N TYR A 221 -1.56 1.28 -16.98
CA TYR A 221 -1.62 2.63 -16.39
C TYR A 221 -0.51 2.95 -15.37
N ASP A 222 0.25 1.95 -14.97
CA ASP A 222 1.46 2.13 -14.15
C ASP A 222 2.59 2.90 -14.90
N GLN A 223 2.42 3.14 -16.20
CA GLN A 223 3.34 3.90 -17.04
C GLN A 223 3.11 5.42 -17.01
N PHE A 224 2.04 5.91 -16.41
CA PHE A 224 1.77 7.36 -16.36
C PHE A 224 2.93 8.19 -15.79
N GLY A 225 3.60 7.72 -14.72
CA GLY A 225 4.74 8.44 -14.13
C GLY A 225 5.85 8.72 -15.13
N PRO A 226 6.49 7.69 -15.74
CA PRO A 226 7.51 7.87 -16.75
C PRO A 226 7.06 8.66 -18.00
N VAL A 227 5.80 8.52 -18.42
CA VAL A 227 5.25 9.25 -19.56
C VAL A 227 5.10 10.74 -19.22
N ASN A 228 4.62 11.07 -18.03
CA ASN A 228 4.51 12.44 -17.55
C ASN A 228 5.87 13.13 -17.45
N GLU A 229 6.92 12.41 -17.01
CA GLU A 229 8.29 12.93 -16.97
C GLU A 229 8.76 13.32 -18.38
N GLN A 230 8.59 12.43 -19.37
CA GLN A 230 8.97 12.70 -20.77
C GLN A 230 8.16 13.87 -21.36
N LEU A 231 6.86 13.94 -21.08
CA LEU A 231 5.98 14.99 -21.55
C LEU A 231 6.37 16.35 -20.96
N ALA A 232 6.68 16.40 -19.66
CA ALA A 232 7.15 17.61 -18.98
C ALA A 232 8.49 18.10 -19.55
N GLU A 233 9.44 17.19 -19.79
CA GLU A 233 10.72 17.50 -20.43
C GLU A 233 10.53 18.05 -21.86
N TYR A 234 9.65 17.43 -22.64
CA TYR A 234 9.31 17.88 -23.99
C TYR A 234 8.70 19.29 -23.98
N ILE A 235 7.67 19.54 -23.15
CA ILE A 235 7.00 20.86 -23.04
C ILE A 235 8.02 21.93 -22.66
N THR A 236 8.86 21.65 -21.63
CA THR A 236 9.87 22.60 -21.16
C THR A 236 10.92 22.90 -22.24
N SER A 237 11.46 21.86 -22.91
CA SER A 237 12.49 22.03 -23.93
C SER A 237 11.97 22.71 -25.21
N SER A 238 10.68 22.56 -25.50
CA SER A 238 10.00 23.18 -26.64
C SER A 238 9.51 24.61 -26.37
N GLY A 239 9.66 25.11 -25.17
CA GLY A 239 9.19 26.46 -24.76
C GLY A 239 7.69 26.64 -24.79
N LEU A 240 6.93 25.54 -24.60
CA LEU A 240 5.48 25.56 -24.55
C LEU A 240 5.02 25.87 -23.11
N GLU A 241 3.85 26.49 -22.97
CA GLU A 241 3.22 26.80 -21.70
C GLU A 241 1.90 26.04 -21.55
N PHE A 242 1.54 25.66 -20.31
CA PHE A 242 0.26 25.05 -20.02
C PHE A 242 -0.89 26.04 -20.27
N ALA A 243 -1.89 25.59 -21.01
CA ALA A 243 -3.06 26.43 -21.38
C ALA A 243 -4.38 25.91 -20.80
N GLY A 244 -4.36 24.82 -20.05
CA GLY A 244 -5.56 24.23 -19.44
C GLY A 244 -5.29 22.97 -18.62
N PRO A 245 -6.34 22.37 -18.07
CA PRO A 245 -6.21 21.13 -17.29
C PRO A 245 -5.77 19.96 -18.17
N MET A 246 -4.95 19.08 -17.59
CA MET A 246 -4.55 17.83 -18.23
C MET A 246 -5.75 16.88 -18.37
N TYR A 247 -5.72 16.09 -19.42
CA TYR A 247 -6.70 15.02 -19.59
C TYR A 247 -6.08 13.82 -20.29
N ASN A 248 -6.68 12.65 -20.04
CA ASN A 248 -6.32 11.41 -20.70
C ASN A 248 -7.38 11.07 -21.74
N ARG A 249 -6.97 10.47 -22.87
CA ARG A 249 -7.85 9.85 -23.86
C ARG A 249 -7.55 8.37 -23.95
N TYR A 250 -8.58 7.56 -23.98
CA TYR A 250 -8.45 6.12 -24.01
C TYR A 250 -8.79 5.61 -25.41
N ILE A 251 -7.76 5.17 -26.15
CA ILE A 251 -7.90 4.65 -27.51
C ILE A 251 -8.26 3.16 -27.46
N VAL A 252 -7.56 2.41 -26.62
CA VAL A 252 -7.87 1.02 -26.28
C VAL A 252 -7.81 0.91 -24.76
N GLY A 253 -8.90 0.53 -24.14
CA GLY A 253 -9.00 0.46 -22.69
C GLY A 253 -9.65 -0.83 -22.18
N PRO A 254 -10.03 -0.87 -20.89
CA PRO A 254 -10.65 -2.04 -20.25
C PRO A 254 -11.96 -2.49 -20.88
N ALA A 255 -12.64 -1.63 -21.63
CA ALA A 255 -13.85 -1.97 -22.38
C ALA A 255 -13.55 -2.78 -23.65
N ASP A 256 -12.34 -2.65 -24.20
CA ASP A 256 -11.94 -3.26 -25.46
C ASP A 256 -11.19 -4.59 -25.26
N THR A 257 -10.35 -4.67 -24.22
CA THR A 257 -9.53 -5.85 -23.93
C THR A 257 -9.26 -6.02 -22.43
N GLN A 258 -9.06 -7.27 -22.01
CA GLN A 258 -8.62 -7.59 -20.64
C GLN A 258 -7.08 -7.63 -20.51
N ASN A 259 -6.37 -7.55 -21.64
CA ASN A 259 -4.90 -7.57 -21.66
C ASN A 259 -4.37 -6.15 -21.52
N THR A 260 -3.85 -5.81 -20.35
CA THR A 260 -3.30 -4.48 -20.07
C THR A 260 -2.14 -4.06 -20.99
N ASP A 261 -1.41 -5.02 -21.58
CA ASP A 261 -0.32 -4.73 -22.53
C ASP A 261 -0.83 -4.20 -23.89
N GLU A 262 -2.13 -4.33 -24.14
CA GLU A 262 -2.79 -3.85 -25.36
C GLU A 262 -3.42 -2.46 -25.20
N TYR A 263 -3.51 -1.94 -23.98
CA TYR A 263 -4.05 -0.60 -23.75
C TYR A 263 -3.24 0.45 -24.52
N VAL A 264 -3.94 1.43 -25.05
CA VAL A 264 -3.35 2.58 -25.74
C VAL A 264 -3.98 3.83 -25.15
N THR A 265 -3.14 4.67 -24.55
CA THR A 265 -3.57 5.86 -23.85
C THR A 265 -2.80 7.07 -24.34
N GLU A 266 -3.47 8.19 -24.49
CA GLU A 266 -2.90 9.50 -24.72
C GLU A 266 -2.98 10.34 -23.43
N VAL A 267 -1.84 10.85 -23.00
CA VAL A 267 -1.78 11.90 -21.98
C VAL A 267 -1.70 13.22 -22.70
N CYS A 268 -2.65 14.09 -22.46
CA CYS A 268 -2.88 15.32 -23.19
C CYS A 268 -2.69 16.54 -22.28
N VAL A 269 -1.80 17.45 -22.65
CA VAL A 269 -1.60 18.74 -21.98
C VAL A 269 -1.95 19.84 -22.95
N PRO A 270 -3.01 20.63 -22.71
CA PRO A 270 -3.28 21.83 -23.47
C PRO A 270 -2.11 22.82 -23.39
N VAL A 271 -1.66 23.33 -24.54
CA VAL A 271 -0.48 24.20 -24.63
C VAL A 271 -0.72 25.44 -25.49
N ALA A 272 -0.07 26.52 -25.12
CA ALA A 272 -0.06 27.77 -25.87
C ALA A 272 1.22 27.90 -26.75
#